data_508d30796922004bd0a3a48b11ebf7b4
#
_entry.id   508d30796922004bd0a3a48b11ebf7b4
#
_cell.length_a   1.000
_cell.length_b   1.000
_cell.length_c   1.000
_cell.angle_alpha   90.00
_cell.angle_beta   90.00
_cell.angle_gamma   90.00
#
_symmetry.space_group_name_H-M   'P 1'
#
loop_
_entity.id
_entity.type
_entity.pdbx_description
1 polymer ?
#
loop_
_entity_poly.entity_id
_entity_poly.type
_entity_poly.pdbx_seq_one_letter_code
_entity_poly.pdbx_strand_id
1 'polypeptide(L)'
;MSSPSRRLQTKPVITCLKTFLISYSLIFWLTGVILLAVGVWGKVRLESFFSLASDKSTNAPYVLIGTGAIIVIFGLFGCLATCRGSPWMLKLYAMFLILVFLAELVAGISGFVFRHEIKDILHVSFKSAMDKYDGTSSQSHTLDTIQTSLECCGSVNYTDWENTGYFKSKGIPKSCCKESDVCPLDDLKNPDKAAKVVFPEGCFSKVSNKMESNLGIIAGISFGIAFFQLIGVFLACCLSRYITNNHEVSGFLEFLYDPGFIQVF
;
A
#
# COMPACT_ATOMS: atom_id res chain seq x y z
N MET A 1 -19.93 16.10 -44.10
CA MET A 1 -21.23 15.57 -43.62
C MET A 1 -20.97 14.34 -42.74
N SER A 2 -20.84 14.48 -41.45
CA SER A 2 -20.78 13.34 -40.53
C SER A 2 -22.19 12.85 -40.25
N SER A 3 -22.49 11.62 -40.62
CA SER A 3 -23.80 10.96 -40.52
C SER A 3 -24.36 11.07 -39.09
N PRO A 4 -25.66 11.41 -38.92
CA PRO A 4 -26.30 11.46 -37.59
C PRO A 4 -26.24 10.14 -36.82
N SER A 5 -26.06 9.00 -37.50
CA SER A 5 -25.89 7.69 -36.89
C SER A 5 -24.59 7.56 -36.07
N ARG A 6 -23.53 8.29 -36.39
CA ARG A 6 -22.27 8.30 -35.59
C ARG A 6 -22.45 8.97 -34.23
N ARG A 7 -23.28 9.99 -34.10
CA ARG A 7 -23.57 10.68 -32.83
C ARG A 7 -24.36 9.80 -31.85
N LEU A 8 -25.24 8.95 -32.34
CA LEU A 8 -26.03 8.04 -31.50
C LEU A 8 -25.22 6.89 -30.97
N GLN A 9 -24.23 6.41 -31.71
CA GLN A 9 -23.34 5.31 -31.25
C GLN A 9 -22.25 5.75 -30.29
N THR A 10 -21.82 7.01 -30.27
CA THR A 10 -20.74 7.50 -29.38
C THR A 10 -21.19 7.77 -27.95
N LYS A 11 -22.46 8.14 -27.72
CA LYS A 11 -23.00 8.40 -26.38
C LYS A 11 -22.89 7.19 -25.42
N PRO A 12 -23.30 5.96 -25.79
CA PRO A 12 -23.17 4.81 -24.90
C PRO A 12 -21.71 4.42 -24.60
N VAL A 13 -20.81 4.61 -25.59
CA VAL A 13 -19.36 4.34 -25.40
C VAL A 13 -18.75 5.30 -24.38
N ILE A 14 -19.03 6.60 -24.50
CA ILE A 14 -18.55 7.62 -23.55
C ILE A 14 -19.07 7.33 -22.14
N THR A 15 -20.35 6.99 -22.01
CA THR A 15 -20.96 6.65 -20.71
C THR A 15 -20.29 5.41 -20.12
N CYS A 16 -20.07 4.38 -20.91
CA CYS A 16 -19.38 3.16 -20.48
C CYS A 16 -17.96 3.47 -19.99
N LEU A 17 -17.17 4.20 -20.77
CA LEU A 17 -15.81 4.63 -20.41
C LEU A 17 -15.78 5.45 -19.11
N LYS A 18 -16.72 6.40 -18.95
CA LYS A 18 -16.86 7.19 -17.72
C LYS A 18 -17.17 6.31 -16.52
N THR A 19 -18.11 5.37 -16.65
CA THR A 19 -18.50 4.47 -15.55
C THR A 19 -17.32 3.60 -15.12
N PHE A 20 -16.57 3.02 -16.07
CA PHE A 20 -15.39 2.25 -15.77
C PHE A 20 -14.30 3.07 -15.05
N LEU A 21 -14.00 4.29 -15.54
CA LEU A 21 -13.01 5.16 -14.91
C LEU A 21 -13.43 5.62 -13.51
N ILE A 22 -14.71 5.92 -13.31
CA ILE A 22 -15.22 6.29 -11.98
C ILE A 22 -15.11 5.10 -11.03
N SER A 23 -15.52 3.91 -11.44
CA SER A 23 -15.40 2.70 -10.62
C SER A 23 -13.94 2.39 -10.27
N TYR A 24 -13.04 2.54 -11.25
CA TYR A 24 -11.60 2.38 -11.06
C TYR A 24 -11.05 3.38 -10.04
N SER A 25 -11.34 4.67 -10.20
CA SER A 25 -10.90 5.72 -9.29
C SER A 25 -11.47 5.57 -7.88
N LEU A 26 -12.74 5.09 -7.76
CA LEU A 26 -13.38 4.80 -6.48
C LEU A 26 -12.68 3.66 -5.72
N ILE A 27 -12.26 2.60 -6.39
CA ILE A 27 -11.51 1.50 -5.77
C ILE A 27 -10.21 2.04 -5.18
N PHE A 28 -9.45 2.86 -5.93
CA PHE A 28 -8.24 3.49 -5.41
C PHE A 28 -8.53 4.42 -4.23
N TRP A 29 -9.55 5.24 -4.33
CA TRP A 29 -9.95 6.14 -3.25
C TRP A 29 -10.28 5.38 -1.97
N LEU A 30 -11.08 4.31 -2.05
CA LEU A 30 -11.40 3.46 -0.90
C LEU A 30 -10.15 2.81 -0.30
N THR A 31 -9.24 2.30 -1.13
CA THR A 31 -7.96 1.75 -0.67
C THR A 31 -7.13 2.81 0.07
N GLY A 32 -7.07 4.03 -0.45
CA GLY A 32 -6.39 5.15 0.20
C GLY A 32 -7.01 5.51 1.56
N VAL A 33 -8.34 5.53 1.65
CA VAL A 33 -9.07 5.78 2.93
C VAL A 33 -8.75 4.69 3.95
N ILE A 34 -8.74 3.43 3.56
CA ILE A 34 -8.39 2.31 4.45
C ILE A 34 -6.95 2.45 4.96
N LEU A 35 -5.98 2.72 4.07
CA LEU A 35 -4.58 2.92 4.45
C LEU A 35 -4.40 4.11 5.41
N LEU A 36 -5.09 5.21 5.13
CA LEU A 36 -5.07 6.40 5.97
C LEU A 36 -5.68 6.12 7.34
N ALA A 37 -6.82 5.44 7.38
CA ALA A 37 -7.48 5.06 8.64
C ALA A 37 -6.59 4.14 9.49
N VAL A 38 -5.96 3.13 8.88
CA VAL A 38 -5.01 2.23 9.55
C VAL A 38 -3.78 2.99 10.03
N GLY A 39 -3.24 3.89 9.23
CA GLY A 39 -2.09 4.73 9.60
C GLY A 39 -2.39 5.66 10.78
N VAL A 40 -3.54 6.34 10.75
CA VAL A 40 -3.99 7.22 11.85
C VAL A 40 -4.30 6.40 13.11
N TRP A 41 -5.02 5.29 12.98
CA TRP A 41 -5.32 4.40 14.09
C TRP A 41 -4.04 3.87 14.73
N GLY A 42 -3.08 3.43 13.92
CA GLY A 42 -1.76 3.02 14.38
C GLY A 42 -1.03 4.13 15.13
N LYS A 43 -1.05 5.37 14.60
CA LYS A 43 -0.46 6.53 15.26
C LYS A 43 -1.13 6.85 16.61
N VAL A 44 -2.46 6.94 16.65
CA VAL A 44 -3.21 7.28 17.87
C VAL A 44 -3.02 6.22 18.96
N ARG A 45 -3.03 4.93 18.58
CA ARG A 45 -2.72 3.85 19.53
C ARG A 45 -1.28 3.94 20.02
N LEU A 46 -0.33 4.26 19.14
CA LEU A 46 1.06 4.48 19.51
C LEU A 46 1.21 5.69 20.46
N GLU A 47 0.62 6.84 20.15
CA GLU A 47 0.76 8.05 20.97
C GLU A 47 0.17 7.91 22.38
N SER A 48 -0.93 7.17 22.53
CA SER A 48 -1.51 6.90 23.86
C SER A 48 -0.57 6.12 24.79
N PHE A 49 0.40 5.39 24.22
CA PHE A 49 1.46 4.70 24.97
C PHE A 49 2.77 5.48 25.00
N PHE A 50 3.03 6.39 24.04
CA PHE A 50 4.29 7.15 23.93
C PHE A 50 4.40 8.39 24.81
N SER A 51 3.32 8.83 25.46
CA SER A 51 3.39 9.94 26.41
C SER A 51 4.28 9.63 27.63
N LEU A 52 4.75 8.41 27.76
CA LEU A 52 5.61 7.93 28.85
C LEU A 52 7.04 7.51 28.43
N ALA A 53 7.34 7.42 27.14
CA ALA A 53 8.67 6.99 26.66
C ALA A 53 9.15 7.89 25.52
N SER A 54 9.97 8.87 25.86
CA SER A 54 10.73 9.70 24.92
C SER A 54 11.81 8.86 24.24
N ASP A 55 11.50 8.21 23.11
CA ASP A 55 12.55 7.83 22.16
C ASP A 55 12.03 7.64 20.73
N LYS A 56 12.92 7.93 19.78
CA LYS A 56 12.73 8.13 18.33
C LYS A 56 11.69 7.20 17.68
N SER A 57 10.61 7.83 17.25
CA SER A 57 9.46 7.27 16.53
C SER A 57 9.82 6.42 15.32
N THR A 58 9.19 5.26 15.23
CA THR A 58 9.10 4.48 14.00
C THR A 58 8.36 5.29 12.93
N ASN A 59 9.01 5.60 11.81
CA ASN A 59 8.42 6.38 10.71
C ASN A 59 7.29 5.66 9.96
N ALA A 60 7.03 4.38 10.25
CA ALA A 60 6.04 3.55 9.55
C ALA A 60 4.61 4.13 9.51
N PRO A 61 4.00 4.61 10.65
CA PRO A 61 2.66 5.18 10.59
C PRO A 61 2.61 6.46 9.75
N TYR A 62 3.65 7.28 9.77
CA TYR A 62 3.70 8.50 8.94
C TYR A 62 3.79 8.19 7.45
N VAL A 63 4.52 7.13 7.06
CA VAL A 63 4.58 6.66 5.68
C VAL A 63 3.20 6.16 5.23
N LEU A 64 2.49 5.39 6.05
CA LEU A 64 1.13 4.92 5.75
C LEU A 64 0.14 6.07 5.61
N ILE A 65 0.18 7.06 6.53
CA ILE A 65 -0.68 8.25 6.47
C ILE A 65 -0.36 9.05 5.21
N GLY A 66 0.92 9.31 4.92
CA GLY A 66 1.35 10.06 3.74
C GLY A 66 0.93 9.39 2.44
N THR A 67 1.18 8.09 2.32
CA THR A 67 0.78 7.29 1.15
C THR A 67 -0.74 7.24 1.00
N GLY A 68 -1.46 6.98 2.08
CA GLY A 68 -2.93 6.95 2.08
C GLY A 68 -3.53 8.30 1.67
N ALA A 69 -3.00 9.42 2.20
CA ALA A 69 -3.44 10.76 1.83
C ALA A 69 -3.21 11.06 0.34
N ILE A 70 -2.04 10.72 -0.20
CA ILE A 70 -1.74 10.87 -1.62
C ILE A 70 -2.73 10.07 -2.48
N ILE A 71 -2.97 8.81 -2.15
CA ILE A 71 -3.91 7.95 -2.89
C ILE A 71 -5.34 8.49 -2.84
N VAL A 72 -5.80 8.98 -1.67
CA VAL A 72 -7.13 9.62 -1.53
C VAL A 72 -7.26 10.84 -2.43
N ILE A 73 -6.26 11.74 -2.43
CA ILE A 73 -6.27 12.96 -3.25
C ILE A 73 -6.35 12.60 -4.74
N PHE A 74 -5.52 11.66 -5.19
CA PHE A 74 -5.50 11.27 -6.61
C PHE A 74 -6.73 10.45 -7.02
N GLY A 75 -7.28 9.63 -6.13
CA GLY A 75 -8.55 8.94 -6.36
C GLY A 75 -9.71 9.92 -6.54
N LEU A 76 -9.82 10.93 -5.68
CA LEU A 76 -10.79 12.02 -5.83
C LEU A 76 -10.57 12.83 -7.11
N PHE A 77 -9.30 13.14 -7.43
CA PHE A 77 -8.98 13.86 -8.66
C PHE A 77 -9.40 13.08 -9.91
N GLY A 78 -9.17 11.76 -9.94
CA GLY A 78 -9.63 10.88 -11.02
C GLY A 78 -11.15 10.87 -11.18
N CYS A 79 -11.91 10.79 -10.08
CA CYS A 79 -13.37 10.92 -10.10
C CYS A 79 -13.82 12.29 -10.65
N LEU A 80 -13.24 13.38 -10.15
CA LEU A 80 -13.59 14.74 -10.60
C LEU A 80 -13.23 14.96 -12.07
N ALA A 81 -12.07 14.50 -12.52
CA ALA A 81 -11.64 14.61 -13.91
C ALA A 81 -12.61 13.89 -14.86
N THR A 82 -13.07 12.70 -14.45
CA THR A 82 -14.02 11.90 -15.23
C THR A 82 -15.42 12.48 -15.22
N CYS A 83 -15.91 12.93 -14.06
CA CYS A 83 -17.25 13.56 -13.93
C CYS A 83 -17.34 14.84 -14.74
N ARG A 84 -16.35 15.74 -14.60
CA ARG A 84 -16.32 17.01 -15.35
C ARG A 84 -16.08 16.81 -16.84
N GLY A 85 -15.47 15.70 -17.24
CA GLY A 85 -15.16 15.42 -18.63
C GLY A 85 -14.18 16.42 -19.23
N SER A 86 -13.24 16.95 -18.45
CA SER A 86 -12.21 17.87 -18.92
C SER A 86 -11.04 17.11 -19.54
N PRO A 87 -10.74 17.30 -20.84
CA PRO A 87 -9.64 16.59 -21.50
C PRO A 87 -8.28 16.83 -20.84
N TRP A 88 -8.04 18.03 -20.36
CA TRP A 88 -6.78 18.39 -19.69
C TRP A 88 -6.62 17.65 -18.35
N MET A 89 -7.66 17.62 -17.54
CA MET A 89 -7.64 16.89 -16.26
C MET A 89 -7.45 15.39 -16.46
N LEU A 90 -8.07 14.80 -17.49
CA LEU A 90 -7.91 13.39 -17.84
C LEU A 90 -6.49 13.06 -18.31
N LYS A 91 -5.86 13.94 -19.09
CA LYS A 91 -4.45 13.81 -19.49
C LYS A 91 -3.52 13.87 -18.27
N LEU A 92 -3.77 14.81 -17.36
CA LEU A 92 -2.99 14.94 -16.12
C LEU A 92 -3.14 13.70 -15.23
N TYR A 93 -4.35 13.15 -15.12
CA TYR A 93 -4.59 11.90 -14.41
C TYR A 93 -3.87 10.70 -15.04
N ALA A 94 -3.91 10.56 -16.37
CA ALA A 94 -3.18 9.53 -17.09
C ALA A 94 -1.67 9.65 -16.88
N MET A 95 -1.12 10.87 -16.93
CA MET A 95 0.30 11.12 -16.65
C MET A 95 0.67 10.68 -15.23
N PHE A 96 -0.17 10.97 -14.25
CA PHE A 96 0.06 10.53 -12.87
C PHE A 96 0.07 9.00 -12.76
N LEU A 97 -0.87 8.30 -13.38
CA LEU A 97 -0.90 6.83 -13.39
C LEU A 97 0.37 6.25 -14.04
N ILE A 98 0.89 6.87 -15.10
CA ILE A 98 2.16 6.47 -15.73
C ILE A 98 3.33 6.63 -14.75
N LEU A 99 3.38 7.75 -14.00
CA LEU A 99 4.45 7.97 -13.01
C LEU A 99 4.40 6.92 -11.89
N VAL A 100 3.21 6.56 -11.41
CA VAL A 100 3.04 5.50 -10.40
C VAL A 100 3.47 4.15 -10.97
N PHE A 101 3.10 3.83 -12.20
CA PHE A 101 3.53 2.61 -12.89
C PHE A 101 5.06 2.53 -13.02
N LEU A 102 5.72 3.62 -13.41
CA LEU A 102 7.17 3.66 -13.49
C LEU A 102 7.83 3.49 -12.12
N ALA A 103 7.29 4.12 -11.08
CA ALA A 103 7.77 3.96 -9.71
C ALA A 103 7.62 2.49 -9.23
N GLU A 104 6.51 1.82 -9.56
CA GLU A 104 6.27 0.41 -9.27
C GLU A 104 7.29 -0.50 -9.97
N LEU A 105 7.59 -0.24 -11.25
CA LEU A 105 8.63 -0.98 -11.98
C LEU A 105 10.01 -0.81 -11.34
N VAL A 106 10.38 0.43 -11.00
CA VAL A 106 11.67 0.71 -10.34
C VAL A 106 11.73 0.01 -8.98
N ALA A 107 10.66 0.08 -8.17
CA ALA A 107 10.59 -0.59 -6.88
C ALA A 107 10.66 -2.12 -7.02
N GLY A 108 9.96 -2.70 -8.00
CA GLY A 108 9.98 -4.14 -8.26
C GLY A 108 11.36 -4.63 -8.70
N ILE A 109 12.00 -3.94 -9.64
CA ILE A 109 13.36 -4.27 -10.12
C ILE A 109 14.36 -4.12 -8.96
N SER A 110 14.31 -2.99 -8.22
CA SER A 110 15.20 -2.75 -7.08
C SER A 110 14.99 -3.80 -5.99
N GLY A 111 13.75 -4.14 -5.67
CA GLY A 111 13.42 -5.17 -4.69
C GLY A 111 13.95 -6.55 -5.08
N PHE A 112 13.97 -6.89 -6.38
CA PHE A 112 14.54 -8.14 -6.86
C PHE A 112 16.07 -8.13 -6.86
N VAL A 113 16.69 -7.04 -7.33
CA VAL A 113 18.15 -6.91 -7.41
C VAL A 113 18.77 -6.86 -6.01
N PHE A 114 18.21 -6.05 -5.11
CA PHE A 114 18.72 -5.84 -3.75
C PHE A 114 18.05 -6.73 -2.70
N ARG A 115 17.50 -7.88 -3.10
CA ARG A 115 16.77 -8.78 -2.18
C ARG A 115 17.61 -9.28 -1.01
N HIS A 116 18.94 -9.45 -1.20
CA HIS A 116 19.84 -9.89 -0.14
C HIS A 116 20.08 -8.77 0.86
N GLU A 117 20.39 -7.59 0.41
CA GLU A 117 20.59 -6.39 1.22
C GLU A 117 19.32 -6.02 2.02
N ILE A 118 18.13 -6.18 1.39
CA ILE A 118 16.85 -5.96 2.07
C ILE A 118 16.67 -6.97 3.22
N LYS A 119 17.05 -8.23 3.02
CA LYS A 119 17.01 -9.25 4.08
C LYS A 119 17.94 -8.88 5.23
N ASP A 120 19.16 -8.47 4.95
CA ASP A 120 20.14 -8.06 5.96
C ASP A 120 19.65 -6.85 6.76
N ILE A 121 19.07 -5.84 6.09
CA ILE A 121 18.46 -4.68 6.74
C ILE A 121 17.29 -5.09 7.64
N LEU A 122 16.42 -5.98 7.17
CA LEU A 122 15.30 -6.49 7.96
C LEU A 122 15.79 -7.27 9.19
N HIS A 123 16.81 -8.12 9.02
CA HIS A 123 17.41 -8.88 10.12
C HIS A 123 18.00 -7.95 11.19
N VAL A 124 18.79 -6.96 10.76
CA VAL A 124 19.39 -5.97 11.67
C VAL A 124 18.31 -5.13 12.37
N SER A 125 17.26 -4.73 11.64
CA SER A 125 16.14 -3.97 12.19
C SER A 125 15.36 -4.76 13.23
N PHE A 126 15.11 -6.06 12.97
CA PHE A 126 14.45 -6.95 13.90
C PHE A 126 15.27 -7.15 15.18
N LYS A 127 16.58 -7.38 15.03
CA LYS A 127 17.50 -7.50 16.15
C LYS A 127 17.56 -6.22 16.99
N SER A 128 17.62 -5.05 16.34
CA SER A 128 17.55 -3.77 17.04
C SER A 128 16.24 -3.56 17.81
N ALA A 129 15.11 -4.07 17.27
CA ALA A 129 13.83 -4.05 17.97
C ALA A 129 13.83 -4.95 19.22
N MET A 130 14.48 -6.12 19.15
CA MET A 130 14.65 -7.01 20.30
C MET A 130 15.55 -6.40 21.38
N ASP A 131 16.64 -5.75 21.00
CA ASP A 131 17.56 -5.10 21.93
C ASP A 131 16.90 -3.96 22.73
N LYS A 132 15.91 -3.31 22.13
CA LYS A 132 15.13 -2.21 22.73
C LYS A 132 13.84 -2.68 23.40
N TYR A 133 13.59 -3.97 23.41
CA TYR A 133 12.37 -4.53 23.97
C TYR A 133 12.33 -4.36 25.51
N ASP A 134 11.25 -3.75 26.02
CA ASP A 134 11.01 -3.50 27.45
C ASP A 134 9.72 -4.17 27.98
N GLY A 135 8.90 -4.72 27.07
CA GLY A 135 7.61 -5.35 27.36
C GLY A 135 6.45 -4.37 27.59
N THR A 136 6.68 -3.06 27.43
CA THR A 136 5.66 -2.03 27.70
C THR A 136 5.54 -1.00 26.58
N SER A 137 6.60 -0.79 25.81
CA SER A 137 6.60 0.15 24.69
C SER A 137 5.77 -0.37 23.50
N SER A 138 5.33 0.54 22.66
CA SER A 138 4.61 0.20 21.44
C SER A 138 5.45 -0.68 20.50
N GLN A 139 6.76 -0.52 20.48
CA GLN A 139 7.68 -1.36 19.73
C GLN A 139 7.66 -2.78 20.27
N SER A 140 7.64 -2.96 21.61
CA SER A 140 7.48 -4.24 22.27
C SER A 140 6.16 -4.92 21.91
N HIS A 141 5.03 -4.18 21.98
CA HIS A 141 3.73 -4.71 21.57
C HIS A 141 3.65 -5.10 20.09
N THR A 142 4.34 -4.36 19.22
CA THR A 142 4.44 -4.72 17.80
C THR A 142 5.19 -6.04 17.64
N LEU A 143 6.30 -6.20 18.35
CA LEU A 143 7.08 -7.42 18.34
C LEU A 143 6.29 -8.60 18.91
N ASP A 144 5.57 -8.40 20.01
CA ASP A 144 4.67 -9.39 20.59
C ASP A 144 3.58 -9.84 19.61
N THR A 145 2.97 -8.87 18.91
CA THR A 145 1.97 -9.16 17.89
C THR A 145 2.54 -9.98 16.73
N ILE A 146 3.76 -9.65 16.28
CA ILE A 146 4.45 -10.41 15.23
C ILE A 146 4.72 -11.83 15.70
N GLN A 147 5.29 -12.00 16.91
CA GLN A 147 5.62 -13.31 17.47
C GLN A 147 4.40 -14.20 17.62
N THR A 148 3.32 -13.66 18.16
CA THR A 148 2.06 -14.38 18.36
C THR A 148 1.38 -14.71 17.02
N SER A 149 1.26 -13.73 16.11
CA SER A 149 0.54 -13.92 14.83
C SER A 149 1.27 -14.83 13.86
N LEU A 150 2.60 -14.81 13.88
CA LEU A 150 3.42 -15.65 13.02
C LEU A 150 3.88 -16.94 13.71
N GLU A 151 3.54 -17.14 14.99
CA GLU A 151 3.95 -18.30 15.76
C GLU A 151 5.47 -18.53 15.70
N CYS A 152 6.25 -17.50 16.08
CA CYS A 152 7.70 -17.45 15.99
C CYS A 152 8.32 -16.80 17.22
N CYS A 153 9.61 -16.98 17.47
CA CYS A 153 10.28 -16.40 18.62
C CYS A 153 11.72 -15.99 18.29
N GLY A 154 12.07 -14.74 18.58
CA GLY A 154 13.39 -14.21 18.26
C GLY A 154 13.56 -13.86 16.78
N SER A 155 14.76 -13.55 16.36
CA SER A 155 15.10 -13.25 14.96
C SER A 155 15.29 -14.54 14.16
N VAL A 156 16.35 -15.30 14.45
CA VAL A 156 16.67 -16.57 13.79
C VAL A 156 16.07 -17.75 14.57
N ASN A 157 16.11 -17.67 15.89
CA ASN A 157 15.50 -18.63 16.81
C ASN A 157 15.24 -17.98 18.18
N TYR A 158 14.59 -18.72 19.10
CA TYR A 158 14.23 -18.22 20.43
C TYR A 158 15.43 -17.88 21.31
N THR A 159 16.61 -18.47 21.08
CA THR A 159 17.82 -18.22 21.89
C THR A 159 18.42 -16.84 21.63
N ASP A 160 18.01 -16.15 20.56
CA ASP A 160 18.45 -14.78 20.29
C ASP A 160 18.07 -13.82 21.43
N TRP A 161 17.03 -14.15 22.20
CA TRP A 161 16.62 -13.39 23.36
C TRP A 161 17.66 -13.35 24.48
N GLU A 162 18.47 -14.39 24.63
CA GLU A 162 19.50 -14.49 25.67
C GLU A 162 20.50 -13.33 25.66
N ASN A 163 20.71 -12.74 24.47
CA ASN A 163 21.61 -11.60 24.28
C ASN A 163 20.97 -10.25 24.59
N THR A 164 19.69 -10.21 24.95
CA THR A 164 18.95 -8.95 25.21
C THR A 164 18.97 -8.57 26.69
N GLY A 165 18.83 -7.26 26.94
CA GLY A 165 18.71 -6.75 28.32
C GLY A 165 17.44 -7.25 29.03
N TYR A 166 16.36 -7.49 28.28
CA TYR A 166 15.09 -7.98 28.81
C TYR A 166 15.20 -9.40 29.35
N PHE A 167 15.91 -10.28 28.67
CA PHE A 167 16.10 -11.67 29.10
C PHE A 167 16.73 -11.77 30.48
N LYS A 168 17.74 -10.95 30.78
CA LYS A 168 18.45 -10.94 32.05
C LYS A 168 17.53 -10.71 33.25
N SER A 169 16.42 -9.99 33.05
CA SER A 169 15.48 -9.65 34.13
C SER A 169 14.21 -10.50 34.13
N LYS A 170 13.67 -10.81 32.94
CA LYS A 170 12.34 -11.38 32.80
C LYS A 170 12.29 -12.67 31.94
N GLY A 171 13.41 -13.04 31.30
CA GLY A 171 13.45 -14.22 30.40
C GLY A 171 12.90 -13.92 29.01
N ILE A 172 12.46 -14.95 28.31
CA ILE A 172 11.84 -14.83 26.97
C ILE A 172 10.44 -14.22 27.10
N PRO A 173 10.01 -13.34 26.19
CA PRO A 173 8.66 -12.76 26.21
C PRO A 173 7.55 -13.82 26.11
N LYS A 174 6.43 -13.57 26.79
CA LYS A 174 5.28 -14.48 26.75
C LYS A 174 4.65 -14.64 25.37
N SER A 175 4.82 -13.66 24.50
CA SER A 175 4.40 -13.71 23.09
C SER A 175 5.06 -14.83 22.27
N CYS A 176 6.17 -15.38 22.77
CA CYS A 176 6.85 -16.54 22.22
C CYS A 176 6.20 -17.89 22.60
N CYS A 177 5.27 -17.91 23.55
CA CYS A 177 4.69 -19.16 24.05
C CYS A 177 3.75 -19.80 23.05
N LYS A 178 3.84 -21.12 22.88
CA LYS A 178 2.93 -21.91 22.04
C LYS A 178 1.51 -21.90 22.59
N GLU A 179 1.40 -22.00 23.92
CA GLU A 179 0.16 -21.92 24.67
C GLU A 179 0.35 -20.95 25.83
N SER A 180 -0.38 -19.85 25.84
CA SER A 180 -0.27 -18.78 26.83
C SER A 180 -0.54 -19.27 28.27
N ASP A 181 -1.39 -20.28 28.43
CA ASP A 181 -1.83 -20.80 29.73
C ASP A 181 -0.85 -21.83 30.35
N VAL A 182 0.06 -22.39 29.53
CA VAL A 182 1.01 -23.44 29.93
C VAL A 182 2.46 -22.96 29.79
N CYS A 183 2.75 -21.71 30.09
CA CYS A 183 4.05 -21.10 29.90
C CYS A 183 4.56 -20.47 31.20
N PRO A 184 5.14 -21.26 32.13
CA PRO A 184 5.64 -20.77 33.42
C PRO A 184 6.78 -19.79 33.23
N LEU A 185 6.79 -18.69 33.99
CA LEU A 185 7.86 -17.69 33.96
C LEU A 185 9.25 -18.26 34.29
N ASP A 186 9.32 -19.29 35.11
CA ASP A 186 10.60 -19.94 35.46
C ASP A 186 11.17 -20.74 34.29
N ASP A 187 10.33 -21.26 33.39
CA ASP A 187 10.80 -21.97 32.21
C ASP A 187 11.32 -21.00 31.16
N LEU A 188 10.73 -19.78 31.09
CA LEU A 188 11.17 -18.73 30.16
C LEU A 188 12.55 -18.14 30.51
N LYS A 189 13.00 -18.30 31.74
CA LYS A 189 14.33 -17.86 32.19
C LYS A 189 15.45 -18.88 31.91
N ASN A 190 15.07 -20.09 31.54
CA ASN A 190 16.02 -21.16 31.22
C ASN A 190 15.84 -21.58 29.76
N PRO A 191 16.84 -21.39 28.89
CA PRO A 191 16.72 -21.69 27.47
C PRO A 191 16.37 -23.15 27.18
N ASP A 192 16.93 -24.10 27.94
CA ASP A 192 16.68 -25.55 27.75
C ASP A 192 15.25 -25.96 28.08
N LYS A 193 14.64 -25.29 29.08
CA LYS A 193 13.24 -25.51 29.44
C LYS A 193 12.31 -24.74 28.47
N ALA A 194 12.68 -23.53 28.10
CA ALA A 194 11.95 -22.71 27.14
C ALA A 194 11.77 -23.40 25.80
N ALA A 195 12.75 -24.17 25.33
CA ALA A 195 12.69 -24.92 24.07
C ALA A 195 11.40 -25.75 23.89
N LYS A 196 10.81 -26.23 24.99
CA LYS A 196 9.59 -27.06 24.97
C LYS A 196 8.29 -26.25 24.84
N VAL A 197 8.29 -25.04 25.41
CA VAL A 197 7.07 -24.23 25.59
C VAL A 197 6.98 -23.03 24.62
N VAL A 198 8.10 -22.61 24.00
CA VAL A 198 8.13 -21.51 23.03
C VAL A 198 8.20 -21.99 21.58
N PHE A 199 7.90 -21.12 20.63
CA PHE A 199 8.10 -21.36 19.21
C PHE A 199 9.59 -21.46 18.90
N PRO A 200 10.07 -22.55 18.23
CA PRO A 200 11.48 -22.77 18.00
C PRO A 200 12.04 -21.89 16.86
N GLU A 201 11.22 -21.57 15.86
CA GLU A 201 11.63 -20.83 14.65
C GLU A 201 11.60 -19.32 14.89
N GLY A 202 12.64 -18.61 14.42
CA GLY A 202 12.72 -17.16 14.49
C GLY A 202 11.79 -16.46 13.50
N CYS A 203 11.34 -15.28 13.87
CA CYS A 203 10.36 -14.51 13.08
C CYS A 203 10.94 -14.05 11.75
N PHE A 204 12.19 -13.60 11.73
CA PHE A 204 12.87 -13.23 10.49
C PHE A 204 12.99 -14.43 9.55
N SER A 205 13.44 -15.60 10.07
CA SER A 205 13.56 -16.83 9.29
C SER A 205 12.20 -17.24 8.70
N LYS A 206 11.15 -17.24 9.53
CA LYS A 206 9.80 -17.62 9.10
C LYS A 206 9.24 -16.68 8.03
N VAL A 207 9.40 -15.36 8.19
CA VAL A 207 8.97 -14.36 7.19
C VAL A 207 9.78 -14.50 5.90
N SER A 208 11.11 -14.62 6.00
CA SER A 208 11.98 -14.77 4.83
C SER A 208 11.64 -16.02 4.02
N ASN A 209 11.49 -17.17 4.68
CA ASN A 209 11.11 -18.43 4.04
C ASN A 209 9.71 -18.33 3.40
N LYS A 210 8.75 -17.69 4.08
CA LYS A 210 7.40 -17.49 3.55
C LYS A 210 7.38 -16.57 2.35
N MET A 211 8.17 -15.51 2.35
CA MET A 211 8.32 -14.61 1.19
C MET A 211 8.96 -15.34 0.02
N GLU A 212 10.03 -16.10 0.24
CA GLU A 212 10.70 -16.87 -0.82
C GLU A 212 9.78 -17.92 -1.44
N SER A 213 9.05 -18.67 -0.61
CA SER A 213 8.11 -19.69 -1.09
C SER A 213 6.91 -19.10 -1.85
N ASN A 214 6.60 -17.82 -1.66
CA ASN A 214 5.46 -17.15 -2.29
C ASN A 214 5.86 -16.05 -3.29
N LEU A 215 7.13 -16.00 -3.72
CA LEU A 215 7.60 -14.99 -4.68
C LEU A 215 6.75 -14.94 -5.96
N GLY A 216 6.29 -16.10 -6.45
CA GLY A 216 5.41 -16.16 -7.62
C GLY A 216 4.06 -15.47 -7.39
N ILE A 217 3.47 -15.62 -6.20
CA ILE A 217 2.20 -14.95 -5.84
C ILE A 217 2.43 -13.44 -5.71
N ILE A 218 3.50 -13.02 -5.04
CA ILE A 218 3.85 -11.59 -4.88
C ILE A 218 4.07 -10.94 -6.26
N ALA A 219 4.86 -11.58 -7.11
CA ALA A 219 5.09 -11.11 -8.47
C ALA A 219 3.80 -11.06 -9.30
N GLY A 220 2.94 -12.08 -9.18
CA GLY A 220 1.64 -12.13 -9.88
C GLY A 220 0.70 -11.00 -9.45
N ILE A 221 0.63 -10.70 -8.16
CA ILE A 221 -0.17 -9.58 -7.63
C ILE A 221 0.38 -8.24 -8.16
N SER A 222 1.70 -8.02 -8.07
CA SER A 222 2.34 -6.79 -8.55
C SER A 222 2.11 -6.60 -10.05
N PHE A 223 2.27 -7.67 -10.85
CA PHE A 223 1.98 -7.62 -12.27
C PHE A 223 0.51 -7.33 -12.56
N GLY A 224 -0.41 -7.92 -11.80
CA GLY A 224 -1.84 -7.66 -11.89
C GLY A 224 -2.17 -6.19 -11.63
N ILE A 225 -1.58 -5.57 -10.60
CA ILE A 225 -1.76 -4.15 -10.28
C ILE A 225 -1.23 -3.27 -11.42
N ALA A 226 -0.01 -3.53 -11.91
CA ALA A 226 0.60 -2.82 -13.03
C ALA A 226 -0.26 -2.90 -14.31
N PHE A 227 -0.80 -4.08 -14.62
CA PHE A 227 -1.70 -4.27 -15.76
C PHE A 227 -2.99 -3.46 -15.61
N PHE A 228 -3.57 -3.44 -14.40
CA PHE A 228 -4.76 -2.66 -14.10
C PHE A 228 -4.51 -1.14 -14.25
N GLN A 229 -3.31 -0.66 -13.89
CA GLN A 229 -2.92 0.75 -14.10
C GLN A 229 -2.84 1.11 -15.59
N LEU A 230 -2.27 0.23 -16.43
CA LEU A 230 -2.22 0.45 -17.88
C LEU A 230 -3.61 0.52 -18.51
N ILE A 231 -4.56 -0.29 -18.04
CA ILE A 231 -5.97 -0.18 -18.46
C ILE A 231 -6.52 1.21 -18.07
N GLY A 232 -6.26 1.69 -16.85
CA GLY A 232 -6.68 3.02 -16.41
C GLY A 232 -6.12 4.14 -17.29
N VAL A 233 -4.83 4.07 -17.63
CA VAL A 233 -4.17 5.02 -18.55
C VAL A 233 -4.85 5.00 -19.92
N PHE A 234 -5.06 3.81 -20.49
CA PHE A 234 -5.70 3.64 -21.79
C PHE A 234 -7.11 4.26 -21.81
N LEU A 235 -7.93 3.94 -20.81
CA LEU A 235 -9.29 4.45 -20.68
C LEU A 235 -9.31 5.98 -20.53
N ALA A 236 -8.42 6.55 -19.72
CA ALA A 236 -8.31 8.00 -19.53
C ALA A 236 -7.90 8.71 -20.84
N CYS A 237 -6.94 8.14 -21.58
CA CYS A 237 -6.53 8.67 -22.88
C CYS A 237 -7.63 8.57 -23.93
N CYS A 238 -8.33 7.43 -24.00
CA CYS A 238 -9.47 7.25 -24.92
C CYS A 238 -10.57 8.25 -24.62
N LEU A 239 -10.97 8.39 -23.36
CA LEU A 239 -12.01 9.33 -22.97
C LEU A 239 -11.61 10.78 -23.28
N SER A 240 -10.35 11.15 -22.97
CA SER A 240 -9.83 12.48 -23.29
C SER A 240 -9.91 12.80 -24.79
N ARG A 241 -9.50 11.87 -25.65
CA ARG A 241 -9.57 12.02 -27.11
C ARG A 241 -11.02 12.12 -27.60
N TYR A 242 -11.92 11.29 -27.09
CA TYR A 242 -13.33 11.34 -27.46
C TYR A 242 -13.99 12.69 -27.12
N ILE A 243 -13.67 13.23 -25.94
CA ILE A 243 -14.22 14.53 -25.52
C ILE A 243 -13.64 15.65 -26.38
N THR A 244 -12.34 15.66 -26.65
CA THR A 244 -11.69 16.68 -27.50
C THR A 244 -12.29 16.69 -28.89
N ASN A 245 -12.41 15.53 -29.55
CA ASN A 245 -13.00 15.45 -30.91
C ASN A 245 -14.46 15.91 -30.94
N ASN A 246 -15.23 15.65 -29.87
CA ASN A 246 -16.61 16.13 -29.81
C ASN A 246 -16.71 17.67 -29.60
N HIS A 247 -15.76 18.25 -28.86
CA HIS A 247 -15.70 19.73 -28.71
C HIS A 247 -15.29 20.42 -30.00
N GLU A 248 -14.33 19.91 -30.75
CA GLU A 248 -13.91 20.46 -32.03
C GLU A 248 -15.07 20.44 -33.07
N VAL A 249 -15.78 19.30 -33.12
CA VAL A 249 -16.95 19.18 -34.02
C VAL A 249 -18.11 20.12 -33.61
N SER A 250 -18.33 20.30 -32.30
CA SER A 250 -19.36 21.22 -31.81
C SER A 250 -19.02 22.69 -32.11
N GLY A 251 -17.76 23.09 -31.85
CA GLY A 251 -17.28 24.44 -32.12
C GLY A 251 -17.28 24.77 -33.61
N PHE A 252 -16.94 23.82 -34.49
CA PHE A 252 -17.04 23.99 -35.93
C PHE A 252 -18.48 24.12 -36.42
N LEU A 253 -19.41 23.39 -35.81
CA LEU A 253 -20.85 23.52 -36.15
C LEU A 253 -21.46 24.82 -35.64
N GLU A 254 -21.08 25.31 -34.45
CA GLU A 254 -21.48 26.65 -33.96
C GLU A 254 -20.95 27.75 -34.87
N PHE A 255 -19.69 27.64 -35.31
CA PHE A 255 -19.10 28.59 -36.27
C PHE A 255 -19.83 28.59 -37.63
N LEU A 256 -20.27 27.42 -38.12
CA LEU A 256 -21.07 27.31 -39.37
C LEU A 256 -22.52 27.76 -39.20
N TYR A 257 -23.05 27.82 -37.96
CA TYR A 257 -24.44 28.19 -37.67
C TYR A 257 -24.56 29.61 -37.09
N ASP A 258 -23.43 30.34 -37.02
CA ASP A 258 -23.42 31.72 -36.58
C ASP A 258 -24.20 32.57 -37.62
N PRO A 259 -25.35 33.19 -37.24
CA PRO A 259 -26.14 33.99 -38.15
C PRO A 259 -25.37 35.19 -38.72
N GLY A 260 -24.24 35.58 -38.11
CA GLY A 260 -23.36 36.60 -38.63
C GLY A 260 -22.60 36.20 -39.91
N PHE A 261 -22.40 34.90 -40.15
CA PHE A 261 -21.68 34.39 -41.33
C PHE A 261 -22.58 34.28 -42.57
N ILE A 262 -23.90 34.17 -42.36
CA ILE A 262 -24.90 34.07 -43.48
C ILE A 262 -25.22 35.45 -44.08
N GLN A 263 -24.88 36.57 -43.41
CA GLN A 263 -25.12 37.92 -43.94
C GLN A 263 -23.99 38.46 -44.85
N VAL A 264 -22.89 37.71 -45.03
CA VAL A 264 -21.74 38.15 -45.85
C VAL A 264 -21.74 37.49 -47.24
N PHE A 265 -22.63 36.54 -47.51
CA PHE A 265 -22.91 35.97 -48.84
C PHE A 265 -24.37 36.20 -49.21
#